data_3f6a223fbbc009813348a47df2d1aee4
#
_entry.id   3f6a223fbbc009813348a47df2d1aee4
#
_cell.length_a   1.000
_cell.length_b   1.000
_cell.length_c   1.000
_cell.angle_alpha   90.00
_cell.angle_beta   90.00
_cell.angle_gamma   90.00
#
_symmetry.space_group_name_H-M   'P 1'
#
loop_
_entity.id
_entity.type
_entity.pdbx_description
1 polymer ?
#
loop_
_entity_poly.entity_id
_entity_poly.type
_entity_poly.pdbx_seq_one_letter_code
_entity_poly.pdbx_strand_id
1 'polypeptide(L)'
;PFNIFISILCIGISFFTMSQHNLLGSKDYKFFMVYSIVKGILMIVVSLTLFHFLQIEGIILGMAITNLSLSLPFIKNLRLSRFTNIKSNIKFFLNNFGIDTSIHLTRSIDKIIIVPLLDFTSVGLYQFNLQILLGFEMLPIALHNYLLSEESSNQKHKKIEFFALLLSIIVIIIVIFLSPIIIPLLFSEYSDGILGLQIMI
;
A
#
# COMPACT_ATOMS: atom_id res chain seq x y z
N PRO A 1 -25.14 -4.91 -6.24
CA PRO A 1 -24.56 -4.71 -4.90
C PRO A 1 -23.05 -4.47 -4.97
N PHE A 2 -22.31 -5.18 -5.83
CA PHE A 2 -20.85 -5.11 -5.97
C PHE A 2 -20.31 -3.65 -6.13
N ASN A 3 -20.89 -2.86 -7.02
CA ASN A 3 -20.47 -1.47 -7.25
C ASN A 3 -20.63 -0.57 -6.01
N ILE A 4 -21.64 -0.84 -5.17
CA ILE A 4 -21.87 -0.09 -3.94
C ILE A 4 -20.74 -0.39 -2.94
N PHE A 5 -20.33 -1.65 -2.80
CA PHE A 5 -19.25 -2.04 -1.90
C PHE A 5 -17.91 -1.43 -2.33
N ILE A 6 -17.64 -1.39 -3.64
CA ILE A 6 -16.46 -0.71 -4.18
C ILE A 6 -16.49 0.80 -3.86
N SER A 7 -17.63 1.45 -4.04
CA SER A 7 -17.76 2.87 -3.73
C SER A 7 -17.52 3.17 -2.25
N ILE A 8 -18.06 2.33 -1.36
CA ILE A 8 -17.84 2.45 0.08
C ILE A 8 -16.36 2.21 0.42
N LEU A 9 -15.72 1.23 -0.23
CA LEU A 9 -14.30 0.96 -0.07
C LEU A 9 -13.45 2.16 -0.49
N CYS A 10 -13.72 2.77 -1.64
CA CYS A 10 -13.00 3.96 -2.12
C CYS A 10 -13.11 5.12 -1.12
N ILE A 11 -14.30 5.37 -0.58
CA ILE A 11 -14.52 6.38 0.45
C ILE A 11 -13.70 6.03 1.71
N GLY A 12 -13.77 4.78 2.16
CA GLY A 12 -13.04 4.30 3.34
C GLY A 12 -11.53 4.46 3.21
N ILE A 13 -10.97 4.07 2.06
CA ILE A 13 -9.54 4.24 1.77
C ILE A 13 -9.16 5.71 1.80
N SER A 14 -9.95 6.59 1.18
CA SER A 14 -9.65 8.03 1.14
C SER A 14 -9.58 8.64 2.54
N PHE A 15 -10.56 8.36 3.40
CA PHE A 15 -10.56 8.85 4.78
C PHE A 15 -9.42 8.25 5.61
N PHE A 16 -9.14 6.96 5.43
CA PHE A 16 -8.03 6.31 6.13
C PHE A 16 -6.68 6.91 5.73
N THR A 17 -6.43 7.09 4.44
CA THR A 17 -5.20 7.71 3.93
C THR A 17 -5.04 9.13 4.47
N MET A 18 -6.11 9.93 4.50
CA MET A 18 -6.10 11.26 5.11
C MET A 18 -5.72 11.21 6.59
N SER A 19 -6.22 10.23 7.33
CA SER A 19 -5.88 10.01 8.74
C SER A 19 -4.40 9.65 8.93
N GLN A 20 -3.85 8.80 8.07
CA GLN A 20 -2.43 8.44 8.08
C GLN A 20 -1.53 9.64 7.81
N HIS A 21 -1.85 10.45 6.79
CA HIS A 21 -1.07 11.65 6.49
C HIS A 21 -1.13 12.69 7.61
N ASN A 22 -2.26 12.79 8.32
CA ASN A 22 -2.35 13.66 9.49
C ASN A 22 -1.43 13.21 10.62
N LEU A 23 -1.33 11.90 10.87
CA LEU A 23 -0.40 11.33 11.87
C LEU A 23 1.06 11.56 11.48
N LEU A 24 1.41 11.35 10.21
CA LEU A 24 2.76 11.63 9.71
C LEU A 24 3.11 13.11 9.82
N GLY A 25 2.17 14.00 9.47
CA GLY A 25 2.36 15.45 9.58
C GLY A 25 2.51 15.93 11.03
N SER A 26 1.87 15.26 11.99
CA SER A 26 2.05 15.53 13.43
C SER A 26 3.31 14.89 14.02
N LYS A 27 4.08 14.12 13.24
CA LYS A 27 5.26 13.35 13.65
C LYS A 27 5.00 12.34 14.78
N ASP A 28 3.76 11.88 14.93
CA ASP A 28 3.41 10.83 15.90
C ASP A 28 3.63 9.44 15.28
N TYR A 29 4.90 9.13 15.03
CA TYR A 29 5.32 7.89 14.36
C TYR A 29 4.95 6.64 15.14
N LYS A 30 4.94 6.72 16.48
CA LYS A 30 4.57 5.58 17.32
C LYS A 30 3.10 5.22 17.12
N PHE A 31 2.23 6.22 17.15
CA PHE A 31 0.80 6.01 16.92
C PHE A 31 0.53 5.58 15.48
N PHE A 32 1.22 6.18 14.50
CA PHE A 32 1.15 5.77 13.09
C PHE A 32 1.51 4.30 12.89
N MET A 33 2.59 3.82 13.53
CA MET A 33 3.01 2.41 13.46
C MET A 33 1.93 1.48 14.04
N VAL A 34 1.47 1.75 15.26
CA VAL A 34 0.43 0.94 15.91
C VAL A 34 -0.85 0.94 15.08
N TYR A 35 -1.26 2.10 14.59
CA TYR A 35 -2.46 2.28 13.78
C TYR A 35 -2.39 1.49 12.46
N SER A 36 -1.22 1.44 11.82
CA SER A 36 -1.01 0.67 10.60
C SER A 36 -1.03 -0.84 10.86
N ILE A 37 -0.42 -1.31 11.97
CA ILE A 37 -0.45 -2.72 12.37
C ILE A 37 -1.89 -3.15 12.70
N VAL A 38 -2.59 -2.36 13.50
CA VAL A 38 -3.99 -2.64 13.87
C VAL A 38 -4.87 -2.70 12.62
N LYS A 39 -4.67 -1.80 11.67
CA LYS A 39 -5.37 -1.88 10.37
C LYS A 39 -5.12 -3.20 9.67
N GLY A 40 -3.85 -3.61 9.55
CA GLY A 40 -3.49 -4.86 8.87
C GLY A 40 -4.18 -6.06 9.50
N ILE A 41 -4.12 -6.18 10.82
CA ILE A 41 -4.77 -7.28 11.56
C ILE A 41 -6.29 -7.24 11.42
N LEU A 42 -6.92 -6.09 11.64
CA LEU A 42 -8.37 -5.95 11.49
C LEU A 42 -8.84 -6.23 10.08
N MET A 43 -8.09 -5.78 9.07
CA MET A 43 -8.43 -6.02 7.67
C MET A 43 -8.44 -7.51 7.35
N ILE A 44 -7.46 -8.27 7.84
CA ILE A 44 -7.42 -9.73 7.66
C ILE A 44 -8.59 -10.40 8.38
N VAL A 45 -8.77 -10.11 9.67
CA VAL A 45 -9.80 -10.75 10.50
C VAL A 45 -11.20 -10.44 9.96
N VAL A 46 -11.52 -9.19 9.71
CA VAL A 46 -12.86 -8.78 9.24
C VAL A 46 -13.13 -9.29 7.83
N SER A 47 -12.14 -9.20 6.93
CA SER A 47 -12.31 -9.68 5.56
C SER A 47 -12.47 -11.19 5.49
N LEU A 48 -11.71 -11.98 6.25
CA LEU A 48 -11.87 -13.44 6.30
C LEU A 48 -13.19 -13.86 6.94
N THR A 49 -13.62 -13.18 7.99
CA THR A 49 -14.92 -13.45 8.61
C THR A 49 -16.07 -13.20 7.63
N LEU A 50 -16.04 -12.05 6.94
CA LEU A 50 -17.08 -11.73 5.97
C LEU A 50 -16.99 -12.56 4.69
N PHE A 51 -15.79 -13.00 4.29
CA PHE A 51 -15.63 -13.94 3.18
C PHE A 51 -16.39 -15.25 3.39
N HIS A 52 -16.42 -15.74 4.64
CA HIS A 52 -17.18 -16.95 4.97
C HIS A 52 -18.68 -16.84 4.67
N PHE A 53 -19.26 -15.63 4.79
CA PHE A 53 -20.70 -15.40 4.56
C PHE A 53 -21.02 -14.85 3.17
N LEU A 54 -20.18 -14.02 2.60
CA LEU A 54 -20.44 -13.23 1.39
C LEU A 54 -19.41 -13.49 0.27
N GLN A 55 -18.51 -14.45 0.45
CA GLN A 55 -17.45 -14.76 -0.52
C GLN A 55 -16.64 -13.52 -0.92
N ILE A 56 -16.42 -13.29 -2.22
CA ILE A 56 -15.60 -12.18 -2.73
C ILE A 56 -16.16 -10.82 -2.31
N GLU A 57 -17.48 -10.67 -2.28
CA GLU A 57 -18.12 -9.43 -1.81
C GLU A 57 -17.81 -9.14 -0.35
N GLY A 58 -17.68 -10.19 0.47
CA GLY A 58 -17.31 -10.10 1.87
C GLY A 58 -15.89 -9.55 2.09
N ILE A 59 -14.95 -9.89 1.23
CA ILE A 59 -13.59 -9.32 1.30
C ILE A 59 -13.63 -7.82 1.08
N ILE A 60 -14.31 -7.35 0.03
CA ILE A 60 -14.42 -5.94 -0.32
C ILE A 60 -15.10 -5.15 0.81
N LEU A 61 -16.19 -5.71 1.35
CA LEU A 61 -16.91 -5.11 2.44
C LEU A 61 -16.10 -5.07 3.73
N GLY A 62 -15.33 -6.12 4.02
CA GLY A 62 -14.41 -6.17 5.17
C GLY A 62 -13.33 -5.12 5.10
N MET A 63 -12.72 -4.95 3.93
CA MET A 63 -11.77 -3.86 3.68
C MET A 63 -12.43 -2.49 3.87
N ALA A 64 -13.64 -2.29 3.36
CA ALA A 64 -14.37 -1.04 3.47
C ALA A 64 -14.69 -0.70 4.94
N ILE A 65 -15.25 -1.65 5.69
CA ILE A 65 -15.58 -1.48 7.11
C ILE A 65 -14.33 -1.16 7.93
N THR A 66 -13.24 -1.88 7.70
CA THR A 66 -11.99 -1.66 8.43
C THR A 66 -11.45 -0.25 8.22
N ASN A 67 -11.38 0.20 6.96
CA ASN A 67 -10.88 1.54 6.65
C ASN A 67 -11.79 2.64 7.24
N LEU A 68 -13.11 2.48 7.14
CA LEU A 68 -14.06 3.45 7.70
C LEU A 68 -14.02 3.49 9.23
N SER A 69 -14.05 2.33 9.88
CA SER A 69 -14.07 2.27 11.35
C SER A 69 -12.84 2.93 11.96
N LEU A 70 -11.67 2.69 11.39
CA LEU A 70 -10.43 3.30 11.84
C LEU A 70 -10.36 4.80 11.53
N SER A 71 -10.97 5.29 10.47
CA SER A 71 -10.99 6.72 10.13
C SER A 71 -11.93 7.54 11.01
N LEU A 72 -12.95 6.95 11.65
CA LEU A 72 -13.96 7.66 12.44
C LEU A 72 -13.39 8.59 13.53
N PRO A 73 -12.37 8.20 14.34
CA PRO A 73 -11.80 9.08 15.35
C PRO A 73 -11.23 10.37 14.76
N PHE A 74 -10.66 10.30 13.57
CA PHE A 74 -10.05 11.43 12.88
C PHE A 74 -11.09 12.34 12.24
N ILE A 75 -12.16 11.76 11.69
CA ILE A 75 -13.29 12.53 11.10
C ILE A 75 -13.93 13.43 12.14
N LYS A 76 -14.10 12.96 13.38
CA LYS A 76 -14.64 13.77 14.48
C LYS A 76 -13.78 14.99 14.83
N ASN A 77 -12.47 14.89 14.61
CA ASN A 77 -11.50 15.95 14.87
C ASN A 77 -11.28 16.86 13.66
N LEU A 78 -11.78 16.49 12.49
CA LEU A 78 -11.80 17.36 11.31
C LEU A 78 -12.72 18.55 11.63
N ARG A 79 -12.16 19.56 12.31
CA ARG A 79 -12.73 20.90 12.22
C ARG A 79 -12.70 21.25 10.74
N LEU A 80 -13.87 21.49 10.16
CA LEU A 80 -14.00 22.09 8.84
C LEU A 80 -13.26 23.43 8.89
N SER A 81 -11.95 23.38 8.78
CA SER A 81 -11.12 24.57 8.66
C SER A 81 -11.61 25.24 7.38
N ARG A 82 -11.94 26.51 7.49
CA ARG A 82 -12.50 27.31 6.39
C ARG A 82 -11.70 27.01 5.13
N PHE A 83 -12.39 26.54 4.11
CA PHE A 83 -11.85 26.26 2.77
C PHE A 83 -11.33 27.54 2.07
N THR A 84 -10.83 28.51 2.85
CA THR A 84 -10.50 29.87 2.41
C THR A 84 -9.29 29.93 1.48
N ASN A 85 -8.47 28.89 1.41
CA ASN A 85 -7.21 28.93 0.65
C ASN A 85 -7.07 27.84 -0.43
N ILE A 86 -8.17 27.24 -0.92
CA ILE A 86 -8.11 26.23 -1.98
C ILE A 86 -7.49 26.82 -3.25
N LYS A 87 -7.88 28.05 -3.63
CA LYS A 87 -7.36 28.69 -4.86
C LYS A 87 -5.85 28.88 -4.82
N SER A 88 -5.26 29.25 -3.67
CA SER A 88 -3.80 29.45 -3.58
C SER A 88 -3.03 28.14 -3.64
N ASN A 89 -3.63 27.03 -3.20
CA ASN A 89 -2.98 25.72 -3.17
C ASN A 89 -3.39 24.79 -4.32
N ILE A 90 -4.24 25.24 -5.25
CA ILE A 90 -4.76 24.36 -6.31
C ILE A 90 -3.64 23.83 -7.22
N LYS A 91 -2.62 24.65 -7.50
CA LYS A 91 -1.47 24.23 -8.30
C LYS A 91 -0.68 23.12 -7.60
N PHE A 92 -0.47 23.22 -6.30
CA PHE A 92 0.18 22.20 -5.49
C PHE A 92 -0.65 20.91 -5.47
N PHE A 93 -1.97 21.03 -5.27
CA PHE A 93 -2.88 19.90 -5.28
C PHE A 93 -2.90 19.19 -6.64
N LEU A 94 -3.01 19.91 -7.75
CA LEU A 94 -3.00 19.34 -9.09
C LEU A 94 -1.66 18.67 -9.42
N ASN A 95 -0.55 19.26 -9.00
CA ASN A 95 0.77 18.67 -9.20
C ASN A 95 0.93 17.34 -8.45
N ASN A 96 0.55 17.29 -7.17
CA ASN A 96 0.59 16.05 -6.38
C ASN A 96 -0.38 15.01 -6.94
N PHE A 97 -1.60 15.41 -7.31
CA PHE A 97 -2.56 14.50 -7.95
C PHE A 97 -2.01 13.92 -9.26
N GLY A 98 -1.33 14.76 -10.07
CA GLY A 98 -0.68 14.30 -11.30
C GLY A 98 0.43 13.28 -11.04
N ILE A 99 1.27 13.53 -10.03
CA ILE A 99 2.34 12.61 -9.62
C ILE A 99 1.75 11.29 -9.13
N ASP A 100 0.81 11.32 -8.20
CA ASP A 100 0.19 10.12 -7.65
C ASP A 100 -0.54 9.31 -8.73
N THR A 101 -1.29 10.00 -9.60
CA THR A 101 -1.97 9.36 -10.73
C THR A 101 -0.96 8.69 -11.67
N SER A 102 0.16 9.35 -11.98
CA SER A 102 1.20 8.77 -12.82
C SER A 102 1.83 7.53 -12.20
N ILE A 103 2.10 7.54 -10.90
CA ILE A 103 2.63 6.38 -10.17
C ILE A 103 1.63 5.21 -10.22
N HIS A 104 0.37 5.47 -9.95
CA HIS A 104 -0.67 4.44 -10.00
C HIS A 104 -0.93 3.90 -11.39
N LEU A 105 -0.91 4.75 -12.42
CA LEU A 105 -1.02 4.33 -13.81
C LEU A 105 0.17 3.45 -14.21
N THR A 106 1.39 3.83 -13.87
CA THR A 106 2.59 3.04 -14.17
C THR A 106 2.52 1.66 -13.54
N ARG A 107 2.02 1.54 -12.31
CA ARG A 107 1.83 0.26 -11.60
C ARG A 107 0.65 -0.58 -12.10
N SER A 108 -0.22 -0.04 -12.93
CA SER A 108 -1.44 -0.74 -13.40
C SER A 108 -1.46 -0.96 -14.91
N ILE A 109 -0.69 -0.19 -15.68
CA ILE A 109 -0.70 -0.23 -17.13
C ILE A 109 -0.13 -1.54 -17.67
N ASP A 110 0.84 -2.11 -16.97
CA ASP A 110 1.41 -3.43 -17.24
C ASP A 110 0.33 -4.51 -17.27
N LYS A 111 -0.58 -4.50 -16.31
CA LYS A 111 -1.69 -5.46 -16.21
C LYS A 111 -2.67 -5.32 -17.38
N ILE A 112 -2.99 -4.08 -17.77
CA ILE A 112 -3.87 -3.81 -18.91
C ILE A 112 -3.27 -4.35 -20.20
N ILE A 113 -1.92 -4.28 -20.33
CA ILE A 113 -1.22 -4.76 -21.52
C ILE A 113 -1.03 -6.28 -21.48
N ILE A 114 -0.71 -6.84 -20.32
CA ILE A 114 -0.35 -8.26 -20.16
C ILE A 114 -1.60 -9.16 -20.26
N VAL A 115 -2.73 -8.76 -19.65
CA VAL A 115 -3.94 -9.56 -19.61
C VAL A 115 -4.43 -10.03 -21.00
N PRO A 116 -4.51 -9.21 -22.05
CA PRO A 116 -4.91 -9.66 -23.39
C PRO A 116 -3.83 -10.43 -24.15
N LEU A 117 -2.56 -10.42 -23.70
CA LEU A 117 -1.44 -11.03 -24.41
C LEU A 117 -1.04 -12.40 -23.86
N LEU A 118 -1.31 -12.64 -22.58
CA LEU A 118 -0.94 -13.88 -21.88
C LEU A 118 -2.18 -14.64 -21.44
N ASP A 119 -2.00 -15.96 -21.21
CA ASP A 119 -2.99 -16.80 -20.58
C ASP A 119 -3.20 -16.43 -19.09
N PHE A 120 -4.33 -16.81 -18.53
CA PHE A 120 -4.69 -16.49 -17.14
C PHE A 120 -3.69 -17.05 -16.12
N THR A 121 -3.06 -18.18 -16.41
CA THR A 121 -2.05 -18.78 -15.53
C THR A 121 -0.81 -17.88 -15.43
N SER A 122 -0.30 -17.43 -16.57
CA SER A 122 0.85 -16.50 -16.62
C SER A 122 0.55 -15.17 -15.96
N VAL A 123 -0.66 -14.63 -16.15
CA VAL A 123 -1.11 -13.41 -15.45
C VAL A 123 -1.17 -13.64 -13.94
N GLY A 124 -1.62 -14.82 -13.50
CA GLY A 124 -1.64 -15.21 -12.09
C GLY A 124 -0.24 -15.26 -11.49
N LEU A 125 0.72 -15.89 -12.16
CA LEU A 125 2.12 -15.95 -11.77
C LEU A 125 2.74 -14.54 -11.68
N TYR A 126 2.51 -13.72 -12.70
CA TYR A 126 2.98 -12.32 -12.70
C TYR A 126 2.41 -11.54 -11.51
N GLN A 127 1.11 -11.66 -11.26
CA GLN A 127 0.45 -10.96 -10.15
C GLN A 127 0.95 -11.43 -8.79
N PHE A 128 1.22 -12.74 -8.63
CA PHE A 128 1.80 -13.30 -7.42
C PHE A 128 3.20 -12.72 -7.16
N ASN A 129 4.08 -12.72 -8.17
CA ASN A 129 5.42 -12.15 -8.08
C ASN A 129 5.37 -10.66 -7.70
N LEU A 130 4.45 -9.92 -8.30
CA LEU A 130 4.26 -8.50 -8.01
C LEU A 130 3.79 -8.25 -6.56
N GLN A 131 2.94 -9.12 -5.99
CA GLN A 131 2.53 -9.03 -4.59
C GLN A 131 3.71 -9.29 -3.63
N ILE A 132 4.55 -10.27 -3.95
CA ILE A 132 5.78 -10.53 -3.18
C ILE A 132 6.69 -9.31 -3.21
N LEU A 133 6.95 -8.76 -4.39
CA LEU A 133 7.77 -7.57 -4.58
C LEU A 133 7.24 -6.38 -3.76
N LEU A 134 5.94 -6.09 -3.87
CA LEU A 134 5.28 -5.03 -3.09
C LEU A 134 5.39 -5.25 -1.58
N GLY A 135 5.36 -6.51 -1.12
CA GLY A 135 5.60 -6.85 0.29
C GLY A 135 6.99 -6.43 0.76
N PHE A 136 8.00 -6.64 -0.05
CA PHE A 136 9.38 -6.23 0.27
C PHE A 136 9.60 -4.73 0.11
N GLU A 137 8.94 -4.06 -0.82
CA GLU A 137 8.96 -2.60 -0.97
C GLU A 137 8.41 -1.86 0.27
N MET A 138 7.61 -2.50 1.11
CA MET A 138 7.03 -1.85 2.30
C MET A 138 8.10 -1.26 3.22
N LEU A 139 9.24 -1.94 3.40
CA LEU A 139 10.33 -1.45 4.27
C LEU A 139 11.01 -0.19 3.70
N PRO A 140 11.48 -0.18 2.43
CA PRO A 140 12.00 1.03 1.80
C PRO A 140 11.00 2.19 1.79
N ILE A 141 9.72 1.92 1.52
CA ILE A 141 8.66 2.94 1.50
C ILE A 141 8.45 3.54 2.90
N ALA A 142 8.43 2.72 3.94
CA ALA A 142 8.28 3.19 5.32
C ALA A 142 9.46 4.10 5.73
N LEU A 143 10.70 3.72 5.37
CA LEU A 143 11.89 4.53 5.60
C LEU A 143 11.86 5.82 4.79
N HIS A 144 11.45 5.78 3.53
CA HIS A 144 11.31 6.96 2.69
C HIS A 144 10.29 7.95 3.28
N ASN A 145 9.13 7.47 3.72
CA ASN A 145 8.11 8.32 4.35
C ASN A 145 8.62 8.97 5.65
N TYR A 146 9.40 8.24 6.44
CA TYR A 146 10.04 8.78 7.62
C TYR A 146 11.06 9.88 7.25
N LEU A 147 11.96 9.61 6.31
CA LEU A 147 12.96 10.57 5.85
C LEU A 147 12.33 11.83 5.25
N LEU A 148 11.30 11.68 4.43
CA LEU A 148 10.58 12.80 3.83
C LEU A 148 9.99 13.73 4.90
N SER A 149 9.43 13.15 5.97
CA SER A 149 8.89 13.92 7.09
C SER A 149 9.97 14.67 7.87
N GLU A 150 11.15 14.06 8.07
CA GLU A 150 12.28 14.69 8.77
C GLU A 150 12.98 15.74 7.91
N GLU A 151 13.19 15.49 6.62
CA GLU A 151 13.79 16.46 5.69
C GLU A 151 12.95 17.73 5.54
N SER A 152 11.62 17.59 5.59
CA SER A 152 10.70 18.74 5.56
C SER A 152 10.94 19.71 6.75
N SER A 153 11.59 19.24 7.80
CA SER A 153 11.99 20.03 8.98
C SER A 153 13.46 20.47 8.98
N ASN A 154 14.13 20.43 7.82
CA ASN A 154 15.54 20.82 7.63
C ASN A 154 16.57 19.94 8.39
N GLN A 155 16.21 18.74 8.80
CA GLN A 155 17.15 17.80 9.42
C GLN A 155 17.64 16.81 8.35
N LYS A 156 18.96 16.80 8.10
CA LYS A 156 19.59 15.84 7.17
C LYS A 156 20.08 14.62 7.93
N HIS A 157 19.56 13.44 7.59
CA HIS A 157 19.90 12.17 8.23
C HIS A 157 20.66 11.22 7.30
N LYS A 158 21.83 11.63 6.79
CA LYS A 158 22.68 10.82 5.88
C LYS A 158 22.95 9.40 6.36
N LYS A 159 23.03 9.20 7.69
CA LYS A 159 23.22 7.85 8.26
C LYS A 159 22.01 6.95 8.05
N ILE A 160 20.80 7.52 8.15
CA ILE A 160 19.55 6.77 7.96
C ILE A 160 19.35 6.46 6.48
N GLU A 161 19.68 7.39 5.57
CA GLU A 161 19.66 7.16 4.12
C GLU A 161 20.58 5.99 3.74
N PHE A 162 21.83 5.99 4.25
CA PHE A 162 22.78 4.91 4.02
C PHE A 162 22.29 3.59 4.59
N PHE A 163 21.71 3.61 5.79
CA PHE A 163 21.13 2.41 6.41
C PHE A 163 19.93 1.89 5.60
N ALA A 164 19.07 2.76 5.08
CA ALA A 164 17.96 2.39 4.22
C ALA A 164 18.43 1.70 2.93
N LEU A 165 19.47 2.24 2.29
CA LEU A 165 20.07 1.65 1.10
C LEU A 165 20.66 0.28 1.40
N LEU A 166 21.41 0.13 2.48
CA LEU A 166 22.02 -1.14 2.88
C LEU A 166 20.95 -2.19 3.21
N LEU A 167 19.89 -1.79 3.90
CA LEU A 167 18.76 -2.66 4.22
C LEU A 167 18.05 -3.12 2.95
N SER A 168 17.84 -2.24 1.98
CA SER A 168 17.24 -2.62 0.68
C SER A 168 18.08 -3.66 -0.06
N ILE A 169 19.40 -3.50 -0.09
CA ILE A 169 20.31 -4.48 -0.70
C ILE A 169 20.23 -5.84 0.01
N ILE A 170 20.21 -5.83 1.36
CA ILE A 170 20.08 -7.07 2.14
C ILE A 170 18.76 -7.77 1.82
N VAL A 171 17.66 -7.02 1.74
CA VAL A 171 16.33 -7.57 1.41
C VAL A 171 16.35 -8.22 0.03
N ILE A 172 16.92 -7.55 -0.99
CA ILE A 172 17.06 -8.10 -2.34
C ILE A 172 17.82 -9.43 -2.31
N ILE A 173 18.95 -9.47 -1.63
CA ILE A 173 19.77 -10.71 -1.51
C ILE A 173 18.97 -11.82 -0.84
N ILE A 174 18.28 -11.51 0.27
CA ILE A 174 17.43 -12.47 0.98
C ILE A 174 16.35 -13.04 0.05
N VAL A 175 15.66 -12.18 -0.71
CA VAL A 175 14.60 -12.63 -1.60
C VAL A 175 15.14 -13.53 -2.71
N ILE A 176 16.25 -13.17 -3.34
CA ILE A 176 16.86 -13.98 -4.41
C ILE A 176 17.23 -15.38 -3.91
N PHE A 177 17.81 -15.50 -2.71
CA PHE A 177 18.25 -16.78 -2.16
C PHE A 177 17.11 -17.59 -1.51
N LEU A 178 16.13 -16.93 -0.88
CA LEU A 178 15.04 -17.62 -0.18
C LEU A 178 13.85 -17.95 -1.08
N SER A 179 13.61 -17.21 -2.15
CA SER A 179 12.46 -17.46 -3.03
C SER A 179 12.44 -18.88 -3.63
N PRO A 180 13.56 -19.49 -4.08
CA PRO A 180 13.53 -20.86 -4.59
C PRO A 180 13.20 -21.92 -3.54
N ILE A 181 13.33 -21.59 -2.26
CA ILE A 181 13.05 -22.50 -1.14
C ILE A 181 11.62 -22.28 -0.62
N ILE A 182 11.26 -21.02 -0.37
CA ILE A 182 10.00 -20.66 0.29
C ILE A 182 8.81 -20.82 -0.66
N ILE A 183 8.95 -20.41 -1.92
CA ILE A 183 7.82 -20.45 -2.86
C ILE A 183 7.36 -21.88 -3.12
N PRO A 184 8.22 -22.87 -3.45
CA PRO A 184 7.77 -24.25 -3.62
C PRO A 184 7.20 -24.88 -2.35
N LEU A 185 7.71 -24.46 -1.17
CA LEU A 185 7.26 -24.98 0.12
C LEU A 185 5.87 -24.50 0.51
N LEU A 186 5.58 -23.21 0.30
CA LEU A 186 4.33 -22.57 0.74
C LEU A 186 3.32 -22.41 -0.39
N PHE A 187 3.78 -22.29 -1.62
CA PHE A 187 2.99 -21.94 -2.80
C PHE A 187 3.45 -22.76 -4.00
N SER A 188 3.37 -24.09 -3.91
CA SER A 188 3.88 -25.03 -4.93
C SER A 188 3.36 -24.76 -6.35
N GLU A 189 2.11 -24.26 -6.47
CA GLU A 189 1.49 -23.91 -7.76
C GLU A 189 2.13 -22.70 -8.45
N TYR A 190 2.91 -21.89 -7.70
CA TYR A 190 3.58 -20.68 -8.21
C TYR A 190 5.08 -20.87 -8.43
N SER A 191 5.57 -22.10 -8.33
CA SER A 191 7.01 -22.40 -8.48
C SER A 191 7.59 -22.00 -9.84
N ASP A 192 6.79 -22.06 -10.91
CA ASP A 192 7.19 -21.64 -12.26
C ASP A 192 7.41 -20.11 -12.37
N GLY A 193 6.89 -19.34 -11.41
CA GLY A 193 7.07 -17.89 -11.35
C GLY A 193 8.38 -17.43 -10.72
N ILE A 194 9.18 -18.30 -10.10
CA ILE A 194 10.39 -17.93 -9.32
C ILE A 194 11.38 -17.12 -10.16
N LEU A 195 11.64 -17.59 -11.38
CA LEU A 195 12.58 -16.92 -12.28
C LEU A 195 12.09 -15.52 -12.66
N GLY A 196 10.77 -15.36 -12.88
CA GLY A 196 10.14 -14.06 -13.09
C GLY A 196 10.32 -13.12 -11.90
N LEU A 197 10.15 -13.62 -10.68
CA LEU A 197 10.36 -12.84 -9.45
C LEU A 197 11.83 -12.37 -9.35
N GLN A 198 12.79 -13.24 -9.60
CA GLN A 198 14.21 -12.91 -9.53
C GLN A 198 14.64 -11.87 -10.57
N ILE A 199 13.96 -11.81 -11.71
CA ILE A 199 14.22 -10.78 -12.74
C ILE A 199 13.58 -9.44 -12.37
N MET A 200 12.44 -9.46 -11.65
CA MET A 200 11.71 -8.25 -11.26
C MET A 200 12.35 -7.48 -10.10
N ILE A 201 13.19 -8.12 -9.30
CA ILE A 201 13.89 -7.56 -8.14
C ILE A 201 15.19 -6.89 -8.56
#